data_0ee4b290159b2addacc1c8e7bff10df7
#
_entry.id   0ee4b290159b2addacc1c8e7bff10df7
#
_cell.length_a   1.000
_cell.length_b   1.000
_cell.length_c   1.000
_cell.angle_alpha   90.00
_cell.angle_beta   90.00
_cell.angle_gamma   90.00
#
_symmetry.space_group_name_H-M   'P 1'
#
loop_
_entity.id
_entity.type
_entity.pdbx_description
1 polymer ?
#
loop_
_entity_poly.entity_id
_entity_poly.type
_entity_poly.pdbx_seq_one_letter_code
_entity_poly.pdbx_strand_id
1 'polypeptide(L)'
;MPHPRSRQLLYALGLLVYCVVFFKNAWVGDDAYILFRSLDQLLDGHGPRWNPHERVQVFTCPLWYWLLAGMGSFYRNHYLNSILLSAACNLVLLWNLHKIFAEPRKWLLAVLALVFSQAYFDFTSSGLENPLTYCLLVLTARFYLNLENAPEDRALLYTATACGLLLVTRHDMLLLVLPLLMHHFWRAAQRDMPVTKAFFMLLLPLAGWTLFSILYYGFPFPNTAYAKLGNIIPRELLLQRGTTYFTTSIWRDFISIAILPVGIFCGIFSRQLTLRMVALGIALHLGYVWWIGGDFMRGRFFGWDYLLCVIVLVAASNSLGSRWLNTFNLLTAFLTLIAALSWKLWTPPLATPVNWGAEPFKMGDSADGVTQERYFFFWFTGFPKYLQRQTPLLLDFGWCQDGLEQRRQNLPIAASHTVGMHGFCLGTDRILVDLLGITDPLLARMPRNPSQKNWRPGHFVRLVPEGYCNSIKNGGNHIADPTTAAYYDTIRLLTQSEALFSQERLKAIWSMNTGGYSKDLRNIHKTMTQSFEQGGPMPQAAGLQDCPFVQLPPALIEQLKHPQT
;
A
#
# COMPACT_ATOMS: atom_id res chain seq x y z
N MET A 1 33.39 24.10 15.65
CA MET A 1 32.59 23.54 14.50
C MET A 1 33.47 22.58 13.73
N PRO A 2 33.01 21.42 13.26
CA PRO A 2 33.84 20.52 12.46
C PRO A 2 34.28 21.20 11.17
N HIS A 3 35.48 20.87 10.70
CA HIS A 3 36.06 21.39 9.48
C HIS A 3 35.11 21.17 8.27
N PRO A 4 34.99 22.09 7.30
CA PRO A 4 34.08 21.96 6.16
C PRO A 4 34.18 20.61 5.43
N ARG A 5 35.40 20.09 5.25
CA ARG A 5 35.63 18.76 4.63
C ARG A 5 35.01 17.59 5.43
N SER A 6 35.07 17.66 6.78
CA SER A 6 34.45 16.59 7.61
C SER A 6 32.93 16.60 7.55
N ARG A 7 32.31 17.77 7.35
CA ARG A 7 30.84 17.87 7.11
C ARG A 7 30.42 17.22 5.81
N GLN A 8 31.12 17.53 4.72
CA GLN A 8 30.87 16.96 3.40
C GLN A 8 31.05 15.43 3.41
N LEU A 9 32.07 14.93 4.12
CA LEU A 9 32.32 13.50 4.24
C LEU A 9 31.18 12.76 4.94
N LEU A 10 30.58 13.32 6.01
CA LEU A 10 29.46 12.70 6.71
C LEU A 10 28.20 12.62 5.83
N TYR A 11 27.92 13.66 5.04
CA TYR A 11 26.81 13.63 4.08
C TYR A 11 27.05 12.59 2.96
N ALA A 12 28.26 12.58 2.39
CA ALA A 12 28.62 11.62 1.36
C ALA A 12 28.53 10.17 1.88
N LEU A 13 29.03 9.92 3.09
CA LEU A 13 28.95 8.60 3.73
C LEU A 13 27.51 8.15 3.95
N GLY A 14 26.66 9.00 4.52
CA GLY A 14 25.25 8.65 4.75
C GLY A 14 24.49 8.40 3.46
N LEU A 15 24.72 9.22 2.42
CA LEU A 15 24.13 9.03 1.10
C LEU A 15 24.59 7.71 0.48
N LEU A 16 25.90 7.43 0.53
CA LEU A 16 26.48 6.19 0.00
C LEU A 16 25.87 4.96 0.69
N VAL A 17 25.86 4.96 2.04
CA VAL A 17 25.29 3.85 2.82
C VAL A 17 23.81 3.64 2.44
N TYR A 18 23.02 4.72 2.40
CA TYR A 18 21.61 4.62 2.03
C TYR A 18 21.42 4.05 0.62
N CYS A 19 22.13 4.57 -0.38
CA CYS A 19 22.03 4.11 -1.75
C CYS A 19 22.46 2.64 -1.91
N VAL A 20 23.58 2.24 -1.28
CA VAL A 20 24.06 0.86 -1.31
C VAL A 20 23.01 -0.09 -0.71
N VAL A 21 22.48 0.26 0.46
CA VAL A 21 21.45 -0.56 1.12
C VAL A 21 20.15 -0.57 0.31
N PHE A 22 19.75 0.56 -0.29
CA PHE A 22 18.58 0.66 -1.15
C PHE A 22 18.67 -0.31 -2.34
N PHE A 23 19.69 -0.19 -3.18
CA PHE A 23 19.81 -1.03 -4.37
C PHE A 23 20.05 -2.51 -4.05
N LYS A 24 20.75 -2.79 -2.94
CA LYS A 24 20.92 -4.16 -2.45
C LYS A 24 19.60 -4.83 -2.04
N ASN A 25 18.65 -4.05 -1.51
CA ASN A 25 17.39 -4.56 -0.96
C ASN A 25 16.17 -4.25 -1.83
N ALA A 26 16.33 -3.54 -2.94
CA ALA A 26 15.22 -3.17 -3.81
C ALA A 26 14.53 -4.41 -4.41
N TRP A 27 13.19 -4.38 -4.41
CA TRP A 27 12.33 -5.49 -4.82
C TRP A 27 10.93 -4.98 -5.19
N VAL A 28 10.10 -5.84 -5.77
CA VAL A 28 8.72 -5.53 -6.15
C VAL A 28 7.79 -6.63 -5.63
N GLY A 29 6.70 -6.24 -4.97
CA GLY A 29 5.68 -7.16 -4.42
C GLY A 29 4.59 -7.50 -5.43
N ASP A 30 3.79 -8.55 -5.12
CA ASP A 30 2.67 -9.00 -5.97
C ASP A 30 1.64 -7.90 -6.20
N ASP A 31 1.26 -7.15 -5.17
CA ASP A 31 0.29 -6.05 -5.28
C ASP A 31 0.70 -4.97 -6.31
N ALA A 32 2.00 -4.78 -6.53
CA ALA A 32 2.47 -3.84 -7.55
C ALA A 32 2.15 -4.32 -8.97
N TYR A 33 2.10 -5.62 -9.21
CA TYR A 33 1.75 -6.18 -10.52
C TYR A 33 0.26 -6.03 -10.84
N ILE A 34 -0.61 -5.88 -9.82
CA ILE A 34 -2.01 -5.45 -10.03
C ILE A 34 -2.02 -4.08 -10.71
N LEU A 35 -1.23 -3.15 -10.19
CA LEU A 35 -1.12 -1.80 -10.75
C LEU A 35 -0.44 -1.84 -12.13
N PHE A 36 0.60 -2.64 -12.33
CA PHE A 36 1.32 -2.74 -13.60
C PHE A 36 0.43 -3.26 -14.74
N ARG A 37 -0.43 -4.26 -14.48
CA ARG A 37 -1.43 -4.70 -15.47
C ARG A 37 -2.40 -3.58 -15.84
N SER A 38 -2.87 -2.80 -14.85
CA SER A 38 -3.74 -1.65 -15.13
C SER A 38 -3.03 -0.55 -15.92
N LEU A 39 -1.70 -0.38 -15.73
CA LEU A 39 -0.88 0.51 -16.56
C LEU A 39 -0.78 0.00 -18.00
N ASP A 40 -0.61 -1.30 -18.21
CA ASP A 40 -0.62 -1.87 -19.55
C ASP A 40 -1.96 -1.66 -20.23
N GLN A 41 -3.09 -1.88 -19.54
CA GLN A 41 -4.42 -1.56 -20.07
C GLN A 41 -4.54 -0.08 -20.49
N LEU A 42 -4.03 0.83 -19.67
CA LEU A 42 -4.03 2.27 -19.99
C LEU A 42 -3.19 2.56 -21.23
N LEU A 43 -1.97 2.02 -21.32
CA LEU A 43 -1.03 2.26 -22.41
C LEU A 43 -1.45 1.56 -23.72
N ASP A 44 -2.26 0.50 -23.64
CA ASP A 44 -2.91 -0.16 -24.78
C ASP A 44 -4.18 0.59 -25.26
N GLY A 45 -4.53 1.71 -24.61
CA GLY A 45 -5.66 2.55 -25.01
C GLY A 45 -7.02 2.14 -24.42
N HIS A 46 -7.06 1.11 -23.55
CA HIS A 46 -8.30 0.66 -22.93
C HIS A 46 -8.70 1.53 -21.71
N GLY A 47 -7.80 2.39 -21.23
CA GLY A 47 -7.99 3.20 -20.04
C GLY A 47 -7.55 2.52 -18.74
N PRO A 48 -7.57 3.26 -17.60
CA PRO A 48 -7.08 2.75 -16.31
C PRO A 48 -8.06 1.73 -15.71
N ARG A 49 -7.98 0.48 -16.13
CA ARG A 49 -8.86 -0.63 -15.74
C ARG A 49 -8.05 -1.91 -15.48
N TRP A 50 -8.70 -2.93 -14.96
CA TRP A 50 -8.10 -4.24 -14.70
C TRP A 50 -8.38 -5.26 -15.80
N ASN A 51 -9.63 -5.64 -15.95
CA ASN A 51 -10.10 -6.48 -17.04
C ASN A 51 -10.53 -5.61 -18.23
N PRO A 52 -10.45 -6.10 -19.48
CA PRO A 52 -10.72 -5.29 -20.66
C PRO A 52 -12.19 -4.84 -20.79
N HIS A 53 -13.14 -5.59 -20.22
CA HIS A 53 -14.57 -5.35 -20.39
C HIS A 53 -15.17 -4.36 -19.37
N GLU A 54 -14.45 -4.02 -18.28
CA GLU A 54 -15.03 -3.25 -17.17
C GLU A 54 -14.05 -2.20 -16.59
N ARG A 55 -14.58 -1.08 -16.13
CA ARG A 55 -13.82 -0.03 -15.46
C ARG A 55 -13.85 -0.25 -13.95
N VAL A 56 -12.76 -0.72 -13.40
CA VAL A 56 -12.59 -0.93 -11.96
C VAL A 56 -11.33 -0.25 -11.47
N GLN A 57 -11.45 0.59 -10.44
CA GLN A 57 -10.29 1.19 -9.79
C GLN A 57 -9.64 0.17 -8.86
N VAL A 58 -8.56 -0.46 -9.33
CA VAL A 58 -7.85 -1.53 -8.59
C VAL A 58 -6.69 -1.00 -7.74
N PHE A 59 -6.36 0.27 -7.86
CA PHE A 59 -5.26 0.91 -7.14
C PHE A 59 -5.79 1.93 -6.12
N THR A 60 -5.14 1.98 -4.96
CA THR A 60 -5.46 2.88 -3.84
C THR A 60 -4.62 4.16 -3.84
N CYS A 61 -3.68 4.28 -4.79
CA CYS A 61 -2.63 5.27 -4.85
C CYS A 61 -2.62 6.03 -6.20
N PRO A 62 -3.63 6.87 -6.49
CA PRO A 62 -3.76 7.53 -7.79
C PRO A 62 -2.52 8.32 -8.25
N LEU A 63 -1.90 9.08 -7.34
CA LEU A 63 -0.72 9.87 -7.71
C LEU A 63 0.46 8.99 -8.13
N TRP A 64 0.71 7.89 -7.41
CA TRP A 64 1.73 6.92 -7.77
C TRP A 64 1.44 6.27 -9.13
N TYR A 65 0.18 5.89 -9.37
CA TYR A 65 -0.28 5.32 -10.64
C TYR A 65 0.03 6.24 -11.82
N TRP A 66 -0.34 7.53 -11.74
CA TRP A 66 -0.13 8.46 -12.84
C TRP A 66 1.33 8.84 -13.06
N LEU A 67 2.16 8.87 -12.01
CA LEU A 67 3.61 9.04 -12.16
C LEU A 67 4.23 7.85 -12.92
N LEU A 68 3.85 6.62 -12.58
CA LEU A 68 4.29 5.43 -13.29
C LEU A 68 3.72 5.36 -14.72
N ALA A 69 2.48 5.79 -14.95
CA ALA A 69 1.90 5.90 -16.28
C ALA A 69 2.71 6.85 -17.17
N GLY A 70 3.08 8.03 -16.63
CA GLY A 70 3.95 8.98 -17.31
C GLY A 70 5.30 8.39 -17.69
N MET A 71 5.96 7.66 -16.77
CA MET A 71 7.22 6.95 -17.09
C MET A 71 7.00 5.82 -18.10
N GLY A 72 5.92 5.06 -17.97
CA GLY A 72 5.55 3.94 -18.84
C GLY A 72 5.28 4.37 -20.29
N SER A 73 4.82 5.60 -20.52
CA SER A 73 4.62 6.15 -21.86
C SER A 73 5.94 6.38 -22.63
N PHE A 74 7.06 6.56 -21.91
CA PHE A 74 8.39 6.69 -22.52
C PHE A 74 9.12 5.34 -22.59
N TYR A 75 9.00 4.52 -21.53
CA TYR A 75 9.67 3.24 -21.45
C TYR A 75 8.80 2.22 -20.71
N ARG A 76 8.36 1.19 -21.42
CA ARG A 76 7.35 0.22 -20.96
C ARG A 76 7.95 -0.91 -20.09
N ASN A 77 8.76 -0.53 -19.10
CA ASN A 77 9.30 -1.43 -18.10
C ASN A 77 8.86 -0.96 -16.70
N HIS A 78 7.65 -1.36 -16.32
CA HIS A 78 7.02 -0.93 -15.05
C HIS A 78 7.84 -1.32 -13.83
N TYR A 79 8.49 -2.47 -13.86
CA TYR A 79 9.39 -2.90 -12.80
C TYR A 79 10.52 -1.88 -12.60
N LEU A 80 11.29 -1.58 -13.65
CA LEU A 80 12.41 -0.64 -13.58
C LEU A 80 11.92 0.78 -13.25
N ASN A 81 10.82 1.21 -13.86
CA ASN A 81 10.21 2.52 -13.60
C ASN A 81 9.84 2.68 -12.13
N SER A 82 9.28 1.64 -11.49
CA SER A 82 8.93 1.69 -10.08
C SER A 82 10.16 1.78 -9.16
N ILE A 83 11.24 1.08 -9.47
CA ILE A 83 12.52 1.17 -8.74
C ILE A 83 13.15 2.56 -8.90
N LEU A 84 13.19 3.09 -10.14
CA LEU A 84 13.77 4.42 -10.41
C LEU A 84 12.95 5.54 -9.76
N LEU A 85 11.62 5.49 -9.84
CA LEU A 85 10.76 6.45 -9.17
C LEU A 85 10.91 6.38 -7.65
N SER A 86 11.00 5.16 -7.10
CA SER A 86 11.30 4.95 -5.68
C SER A 86 12.64 5.57 -5.28
N ALA A 87 13.69 5.34 -6.06
CA ALA A 87 15.00 5.94 -5.83
C ALA A 87 14.94 7.48 -5.84
N ALA A 88 14.24 8.07 -6.83
CA ALA A 88 14.05 9.51 -6.92
C ALA A 88 13.31 10.07 -5.69
N CYS A 89 12.21 9.42 -5.25
CA CYS A 89 11.49 9.80 -4.04
C CYS A 89 12.38 9.75 -2.78
N ASN A 90 13.20 8.70 -2.65
CA ASN A 90 14.13 8.57 -1.53
C ASN A 90 15.25 9.64 -1.57
N LEU A 91 15.77 10.01 -2.74
CA LEU A 91 16.74 11.09 -2.86
C LEU A 91 16.13 12.45 -2.46
N VAL A 92 14.89 12.73 -2.89
CA VAL A 92 14.15 13.94 -2.49
C VAL A 92 13.89 13.93 -0.97
N LEU A 93 13.54 12.77 -0.40
CA LEU A 93 13.40 12.59 1.04
C LEU A 93 14.69 12.92 1.78
N LEU A 94 15.82 12.34 1.40
CA LEU A 94 17.13 12.58 2.04
C LEU A 94 17.54 14.05 1.94
N TRP A 95 17.29 14.70 0.80
CA TRP A 95 17.50 16.13 0.62
C TRP A 95 16.66 16.97 1.58
N ASN A 96 15.37 16.61 1.77
CA ASN A 96 14.50 17.33 2.69
C ASN A 96 14.86 17.07 4.16
N LEU A 97 15.28 15.87 4.52
CA LEU A 97 15.86 15.57 5.84
C LEU A 97 17.12 16.42 6.10
N HIS A 98 17.98 16.63 5.09
CA HIS A 98 19.12 17.54 5.20
C HIS A 98 18.68 18.99 5.46
N LYS A 99 17.57 19.43 4.91
CA LYS A 99 17.03 20.78 5.18
C LYS A 99 16.39 20.90 6.57
N ILE A 100 15.84 19.81 7.12
CA ILE A 100 15.36 19.76 8.51
C ILE A 100 16.54 19.72 9.48
N PHE A 101 17.56 18.90 9.20
CA PHE A 101 18.72 18.65 10.05
C PHE A 101 20.00 19.16 9.39
N ALA A 102 20.24 20.47 9.47
CA ALA A 102 21.44 21.11 8.89
C ALA A 102 22.76 20.65 9.55
N GLU A 103 22.71 20.04 10.74
CA GLU A 103 23.86 19.45 11.39
C GLU A 103 24.17 18.06 10.81
N PRO A 104 25.36 17.81 10.23
CA PRO A 104 25.70 16.56 9.54
C PRO A 104 25.54 15.31 10.39
N ARG A 105 25.86 15.40 11.69
CA ARG A 105 25.74 14.28 12.64
C ARG A 105 24.29 13.88 12.87
N LYS A 106 23.39 14.84 13.00
CA LYS A 106 21.96 14.60 13.18
C LYS A 106 21.32 14.01 11.91
N TRP A 107 21.70 14.57 10.76
CA TRP A 107 21.28 14.01 9.49
C TRP A 107 21.76 12.56 9.30
N LEU A 108 23.06 12.30 9.53
CA LEU A 108 23.61 10.94 9.42
C LEU A 108 22.92 9.96 10.38
N LEU A 109 22.64 10.40 11.61
CA LEU A 109 21.93 9.59 12.58
C LEU A 109 20.51 9.25 12.11
N ALA A 110 19.76 10.24 11.58
CA ALA A 110 18.44 9.98 11.02
C ALA A 110 18.53 8.95 9.87
N VAL A 111 19.50 9.11 8.95
CA VAL A 111 19.73 8.18 7.85
C VAL A 111 20.06 6.77 8.35
N LEU A 112 20.94 6.64 9.32
CA LEU A 112 21.29 5.34 9.90
C LEU A 112 20.08 4.69 10.60
N ALA A 113 19.29 5.47 11.36
CA ALA A 113 18.06 4.97 11.97
C ALA A 113 17.12 4.38 10.89
N LEU A 114 16.94 5.08 9.78
CA LEU A 114 16.10 4.59 8.68
C LEU A 114 16.63 3.29 8.07
N VAL A 115 17.94 3.18 7.85
CA VAL A 115 18.57 1.99 7.24
C VAL A 115 18.44 0.73 8.12
N PHE A 116 18.33 0.89 9.45
CA PHE A 116 18.18 -0.23 10.36
C PHE A 116 16.73 -0.71 10.55
N SER A 117 15.72 0.04 10.13
CA SER A 117 14.33 -0.33 10.25
C SER A 117 13.86 -1.22 9.10
N GLN A 118 13.39 -2.43 9.38
CA GLN A 118 12.72 -3.26 8.36
C GLN A 118 11.37 -2.65 7.96
N ALA A 119 10.55 -2.22 8.93
CA ALA A 119 9.25 -1.61 8.67
C ALA A 119 9.31 -0.42 7.70
N TYR A 120 10.35 0.40 7.80
CA TYR A 120 10.58 1.48 6.84
C TYR A 120 11.22 0.97 5.55
N PHE A 121 12.31 0.22 5.67
CA PHE A 121 13.22 -0.03 4.54
C PHE A 121 12.66 -1.06 3.56
N ASP A 122 11.92 -2.07 4.04
CA ASP A 122 11.34 -3.10 3.19
C ASP A 122 10.36 -2.51 2.15
N PHE A 123 9.75 -1.36 2.46
CA PHE A 123 8.80 -0.70 1.57
C PHE A 123 9.35 0.54 0.86
N THR A 124 10.67 0.80 0.91
CA THR A 124 11.28 1.92 0.16
C THR A 124 11.33 1.69 -1.36
N SER A 125 11.06 0.47 -1.83
CA SER A 125 11.21 0.08 -3.24
C SER A 125 10.23 -1.00 -3.71
N SER A 126 9.25 -1.37 -2.89
CA SER A 126 8.34 -2.52 -3.11
C SER A 126 7.45 -2.45 -4.37
N GLY A 127 7.61 -1.43 -5.21
CA GLY A 127 6.73 -1.14 -6.34
C GLY A 127 5.45 -0.42 -5.94
N LEU A 128 5.18 -0.31 -4.63
CA LEU A 128 4.02 0.36 -4.05
C LEU A 128 4.34 1.84 -3.75
N GLU A 129 3.33 2.59 -3.34
CA GLU A 129 3.35 4.04 -3.11
C GLU A 129 4.13 4.51 -1.89
N ASN A 130 4.65 3.60 -1.06
CA ASN A 130 5.34 3.95 0.18
C ASN A 130 6.48 4.99 0.01
N PRO A 131 7.38 4.88 -1.00
CA PRO A 131 8.45 5.87 -1.19
C PRO A 131 7.93 7.28 -1.43
N LEU A 132 6.84 7.42 -2.20
CA LEU A 132 6.18 8.70 -2.45
C LEU A 132 5.52 9.24 -1.18
N THR A 133 4.87 8.36 -0.41
CA THR A 133 4.28 8.70 0.89
C THR A 133 5.35 9.22 1.87
N TYR A 134 6.47 8.53 1.99
CA TYR A 134 7.61 8.97 2.82
C TYR A 134 8.15 10.34 2.37
N CYS A 135 8.32 10.53 1.07
CA CYS A 135 8.78 11.78 0.48
C CYS A 135 7.82 12.95 0.83
N LEU A 136 6.51 12.76 0.62
CA LEU A 136 5.49 13.78 0.90
C LEU A 136 5.36 14.07 2.41
N LEU A 137 5.50 13.06 3.28
CA LEU A 137 5.53 13.26 4.74
C LEU A 137 6.73 14.09 5.19
N VAL A 138 7.92 13.83 4.65
CA VAL A 138 9.11 14.63 4.99
C VAL A 138 9.00 16.06 4.46
N LEU A 139 8.43 16.24 3.27
CA LEU A 139 8.11 17.58 2.73
C LEU A 139 7.13 18.32 3.65
N THR A 140 6.05 17.66 4.05
CA THR A 140 5.08 18.21 5.00
C THR A 140 5.74 18.59 6.32
N ALA A 141 6.52 17.68 6.91
CA ALA A 141 7.25 17.94 8.15
C ALA A 141 8.23 19.12 8.02
N ARG A 142 8.97 19.19 6.91
CA ARG A 142 9.89 20.30 6.66
C ARG A 142 9.20 21.66 6.63
N PHE A 143 8.13 21.78 5.84
CA PHE A 143 7.43 23.06 5.73
C PHE A 143 6.68 23.42 7.01
N TYR A 144 6.11 22.42 7.70
CA TYR A 144 5.42 22.63 8.96
C TYR A 144 6.38 23.03 10.12
N LEU A 145 7.51 22.36 10.27
CA LEU A 145 8.49 22.70 11.31
C LEU A 145 9.14 24.08 11.09
N ASN A 146 9.28 24.51 9.85
CA ASN A 146 9.83 25.83 9.53
C ASN A 146 8.89 26.98 9.88
N LEU A 147 7.60 26.76 10.06
CA LEU A 147 6.62 27.79 10.46
C LEU A 147 6.93 28.45 11.80
N GLU A 148 7.54 27.73 12.74
CA GLU A 148 7.91 28.32 14.03
C GLU A 148 9.03 29.33 13.89
N ASN A 149 9.91 29.15 12.89
CA ASN A 149 11.10 29.95 12.68
C ASN A 149 10.89 31.12 11.69
N ALA A 150 10.04 30.92 10.70
CA ALA A 150 9.73 31.93 9.68
C ALA A 150 8.33 31.65 9.10
N PRO A 151 7.25 32.23 9.66
CA PRO A 151 5.90 32.05 9.17
C PRO A 151 5.73 32.82 7.85
N GLU A 152 5.98 32.16 6.75
CA GLU A 152 5.75 32.68 5.41
C GLU A 152 4.46 32.05 4.84
N ASP A 153 3.67 32.85 4.11
CA ASP A 153 2.49 32.39 3.35
C ASP A 153 2.82 31.19 2.49
N ARG A 154 4.03 31.15 1.92
CA ARG A 154 4.52 30.04 1.11
C ARG A 154 4.62 28.73 1.86
N ALA A 155 5.06 28.78 3.13
CA ALA A 155 5.16 27.55 3.95
C ALA A 155 3.77 26.93 4.19
N LEU A 156 2.75 27.75 4.45
CA LEU A 156 1.36 27.29 4.55
C LEU A 156 0.88 26.63 3.26
N LEU A 157 1.09 27.29 2.11
CA LEU A 157 0.65 26.78 0.82
C LEU A 157 1.39 25.48 0.45
N TYR A 158 2.69 25.41 0.70
CA TYR A 158 3.48 24.19 0.43
C TYR A 158 3.07 23.03 1.34
N THR A 159 2.81 23.28 2.64
CA THR A 159 2.30 22.24 3.54
C THR A 159 0.93 21.74 3.08
N ALA A 160 0.01 22.65 2.74
CA ALA A 160 -1.32 22.29 2.27
C ALA A 160 -1.26 21.48 0.96
N THR A 161 -0.42 21.89 0.00
CA THR A 161 -0.22 21.16 -1.26
C THR A 161 0.39 19.79 -1.02
N ALA A 162 1.44 19.69 -0.20
CA ALA A 162 2.06 18.40 0.13
C ALA A 162 1.08 17.44 0.80
N CYS A 163 0.24 17.94 1.73
CA CYS A 163 -0.83 17.15 2.34
C CYS A 163 -1.91 16.75 1.33
N GLY A 164 -2.32 17.65 0.42
CA GLY A 164 -3.29 17.32 -0.63
C GLY A 164 -2.81 16.20 -1.55
N LEU A 165 -1.55 16.25 -1.99
CA LEU A 165 -0.90 15.18 -2.75
C LEU A 165 -0.75 13.89 -1.94
N LEU A 166 -0.44 14.00 -0.65
CA LEU A 166 -0.35 12.87 0.26
C LEU A 166 -1.70 12.14 0.39
N LEU A 167 -2.81 12.88 0.52
CA LEU A 167 -4.15 12.30 0.64
C LEU A 167 -4.60 11.60 -0.66
N VAL A 168 -4.20 12.08 -1.83
CA VAL A 168 -4.42 11.37 -3.11
C VAL A 168 -3.48 10.17 -3.26
N THR A 169 -2.33 10.18 -2.59
CA THR A 169 -1.46 9.01 -2.55
C THR A 169 -2.02 7.95 -1.60
N ARG A 170 -2.48 8.37 -0.40
CA ARG A 170 -3.06 7.49 0.62
C ARG A 170 -4.04 8.25 1.51
N HIS A 171 -5.31 7.85 1.49
CA HIS A 171 -6.37 8.52 2.27
C HIS A 171 -6.20 8.37 3.79
N ASP A 172 -5.65 7.24 4.26
CA ASP A 172 -5.41 6.96 5.70
C ASP A 172 -4.36 7.91 6.32
N MET A 173 -3.52 8.54 5.51
CA MET A 173 -2.58 9.58 5.97
C MET A 173 -3.27 10.80 6.56
N LEU A 174 -4.58 10.99 6.32
CA LEU A 174 -5.34 12.07 6.94
C LEU A 174 -5.20 12.05 8.47
N LEU A 175 -5.30 10.88 9.11
CA LEU A 175 -5.18 10.77 10.57
C LEU A 175 -3.81 11.19 11.08
N LEU A 176 -2.78 10.91 10.30
CA LEU A 176 -1.40 11.26 10.62
C LEU A 176 -1.15 12.77 10.54
N VAL A 177 -1.73 13.44 9.52
CA VAL A 177 -1.48 14.87 9.28
C VAL A 177 -2.58 15.79 9.84
N LEU A 178 -3.71 15.26 10.30
CA LEU A 178 -4.84 16.06 10.78
C LEU A 178 -4.49 17.00 11.94
N PRO A 179 -3.83 16.56 13.04
CA PRO A 179 -3.50 17.47 14.14
C PRO A 179 -2.58 18.61 13.71
N LEU A 180 -1.60 18.30 12.87
CA LEU A 180 -0.67 19.29 12.32
C LEU A 180 -1.38 20.27 11.37
N LEU A 181 -2.31 19.81 10.54
CA LEU A 181 -3.12 20.68 9.66
C LEU A 181 -4.01 21.61 10.50
N MET A 182 -4.72 21.06 11.48
CA MET A 182 -5.58 21.88 12.37
C MET A 182 -4.78 22.97 13.06
N HIS A 183 -3.62 22.63 13.63
CA HIS A 183 -2.75 23.63 14.27
C HIS A 183 -2.23 24.65 13.25
N HIS A 184 -1.82 24.21 12.05
CA HIS A 184 -1.28 25.09 11.01
C HIS A 184 -2.35 26.09 10.53
N PHE A 185 -3.55 25.61 10.19
CA PHE A 185 -4.66 26.46 9.75
C PHE A 185 -5.11 27.42 10.86
N TRP A 186 -5.18 26.96 12.12
CA TRP A 186 -5.50 27.83 13.25
C TRP A 186 -4.50 28.97 13.41
N ARG A 187 -3.19 28.68 13.38
CA ARG A 187 -2.14 29.71 13.44
C ARG A 187 -2.20 30.67 12.25
N ALA A 188 -2.45 30.14 11.06
CA ALA A 188 -2.54 30.93 9.86
C ALA A 188 -3.72 31.92 9.91
N ALA A 189 -4.88 31.47 10.40
CA ALA A 189 -6.05 32.33 10.57
C ALA A 189 -5.81 33.49 11.56
N GLN A 190 -4.98 33.28 12.59
CA GLN A 190 -4.63 34.33 13.55
C GLN A 190 -3.61 35.36 13.02
N ARG A 191 -3.02 35.13 11.86
CA ARG A 191 -1.96 35.94 11.26
C ARG A 191 -2.35 36.52 9.90
N ASP A 192 -3.65 36.51 9.58
CA ASP A 192 -4.20 36.97 8.29
C ASP A 192 -3.53 36.33 7.04
N MET A 193 -3.06 35.08 7.20
CA MET A 193 -2.45 34.34 6.09
C MET A 193 -3.53 33.80 5.12
N PRO A 194 -3.17 33.42 3.87
CA PRO A 194 -4.14 33.01 2.85
C PRO A 194 -4.74 31.62 3.09
N VAL A 195 -5.50 31.45 4.19
CA VAL A 195 -6.13 30.20 4.65
C VAL A 195 -7.03 29.60 3.58
N THR A 196 -7.86 30.42 2.92
CA THR A 196 -8.77 29.95 1.86
C THR A 196 -8.00 29.33 0.69
N LYS A 197 -6.91 29.98 0.26
CA LYS A 197 -6.05 29.46 -0.81
C LYS A 197 -5.39 28.14 -0.41
N ALA A 198 -4.89 28.06 0.83
CA ALA A 198 -4.30 26.83 1.36
C ALA A 198 -5.32 25.68 1.43
N PHE A 199 -6.56 25.98 1.83
CA PHE A 199 -7.64 25.00 1.86
C PHE A 199 -7.96 24.44 0.46
N PHE A 200 -8.01 25.32 -0.56
CA PHE A 200 -8.15 24.87 -1.93
C PHE A 200 -6.96 24.01 -2.40
N MET A 201 -5.71 24.38 -2.07
CA MET A 201 -4.53 23.59 -2.42
C MET A 201 -4.53 22.21 -1.76
N LEU A 202 -5.07 22.10 -0.54
CA LEU A 202 -5.25 20.84 0.18
C LEU A 202 -6.30 19.94 -0.48
N LEU A 203 -7.47 20.51 -0.81
CA LEU A 203 -8.63 19.72 -1.25
C LEU A 203 -8.67 19.44 -2.75
N LEU A 204 -8.11 20.33 -3.58
CA LEU A 204 -8.21 20.24 -5.03
C LEU A 204 -7.73 18.90 -5.60
N PRO A 205 -6.56 18.36 -5.22
CA PRO A 205 -6.12 17.06 -5.71
C PRO A 205 -7.10 15.93 -5.36
N LEU A 206 -7.58 15.91 -4.12
CA LEU A 206 -8.49 14.87 -3.63
C LEU A 206 -9.87 14.99 -4.30
N ALA A 207 -10.43 16.20 -4.36
CA ALA A 207 -11.73 16.46 -5.00
C ALA A 207 -11.69 16.14 -6.50
N GLY A 208 -10.63 16.55 -7.20
CA GLY A 208 -10.43 16.24 -8.61
C GLY A 208 -10.36 14.75 -8.88
N TRP A 209 -9.60 14.02 -8.07
CA TRP A 209 -9.54 12.56 -8.19
C TRP A 209 -10.87 11.89 -7.85
N THR A 210 -11.52 12.28 -6.75
CA THR A 210 -12.81 11.70 -6.35
C THR A 210 -13.89 11.94 -7.43
N LEU A 211 -13.93 13.13 -8.01
CA LEU A 211 -14.84 13.44 -9.11
C LEU A 211 -14.57 12.56 -10.34
N PHE A 212 -13.29 12.44 -10.72
CA PHE A 212 -12.91 11.52 -11.81
C PHE A 212 -13.33 10.07 -11.49
N SER A 213 -13.09 9.61 -10.27
CA SER A 213 -13.43 8.24 -9.84
C SER A 213 -14.93 7.97 -9.93
N ILE A 214 -15.76 8.89 -9.43
CA ILE A 214 -17.22 8.80 -9.50
C ILE A 214 -17.69 8.75 -10.97
N LEU A 215 -17.18 9.63 -11.80
CA LEU A 215 -17.62 9.72 -13.20
C LEU A 215 -17.11 8.55 -14.04
N TYR A 216 -15.86 8.12 -13.87
CA TYR A 216 -15.26 7.07 -14.68
C TYR A 216 -15.57 5.66 -14.19
N TYR A 217 -15.37 5.39 -12.89
CA TYR A 217 -15.60 4.05 -12.30
C TYR A 217 -17.01 3.87 -11.75
N GLY A 218 -17.76 4.94 -11.49
CA GLY A 218 -19.05 4.90 -10.81
C GLY A 218 -18.99 4.94 -9.28
N PHE A 219 -17.79 4.96 -8.69
CA PHE A 219 -17.56 4.87 -7.26
C PHE A 219 -16.51 5.88 -6.77
N PRO A 220 -16.68 6.50 -5.57
CA PRO A 220 -15.72 7.46 -5.02
C PRO A 220 -14.42 6.81 -4.50
N PHE A 221 -14.47 5.54 -4.11
CA PHE A 221 -13.35 4.81 -3.51
C PHE A 221 -12.87 3.67 -4.39
N PRO A 222 -11.61 3.25 -4.26
CA PRO A 222 -11.09 2.09 -4.99
C PRO A 222 -11.84 0.82 -4.60
N ASN A 223 -11.90 -0.14 -5.51
CA ASN A 223 -12.63 -1.39 -5.31
C ASN A 223 -12.16 -2.17 -4.08
N THR A 224 -10.87 -2.07 -3.77
CA THR A 224 -10.26 -2.64 -2.55
C THR A 224 -10.92 -2.14 -1.26
N ALA A 225 -11.43 -0.90 -1.22
CA ALA A 225 -12.14 -0.37 -0.05
C ALA A 225 -13.45 -1.13 0.17
N TYR A 226 -14.22 -1.37 -0.88
CA TYR A 226 -15.45 -2.17 -0.81
C TYR A 226 -15.16 -3.63 -0.44
N ALA A 227 -14.09 -4.20 -1.00
CA ALA A 227 -13.68 -5.56 -0.66
C ALA A 227 -13.24 -5.71 0.80
N LYS A 228 -12.60 -4.71 1.40
CA LYS A 228 -12.09 -4.77 2.78
C LYS A 228 -13.11 -4.31 3.82
N LEU A 229 -13.89 -3.26 3.54
CA LEU A 229 -14.80 -2.63 4.49
C LEU A 229 -16.24 -3.16 4.40
N GLY A 230 -16.64 -3.71 3.25
CA GLY A 230 -17.99 -4.25 3.00
C GLY A 230 -18.31 -5.55 3.73
N ASN A 231 -17.36 -6.14 4.45
CA ASN A 231 -17.56 -7.40 5.15
C ASN A 231 -17.89 -7.17 6.62
N ILE A 232 -18.94 -7.84 7.07
CA ILE A 232 -19.30 -7.88 8.49
C ILE A 232 -18.36 -8.86 9.19
N ILE A 233 -17.16 -8.37 9.55
CA ILE A 233 -16.26 -9.10 10.44
C ILE A 233 -16.54 -8.60 11.85
N PRO A 234 -16.77 -9.51 12.82
CA PRO A 234 -16.93 -9.14 14.22
C PRO A 234 -15.76 -8.27 14.69
N ARG A 235 -16.07 -7.20 15.41
CA ARG A 235 -15.10 -6.20 15.85
C ARG A 235 -13.98 -6.82 16.67
N GLU A 236 -14.32 -7.78 17.53
CA GLU A 236 -13.41 -8.51 18.39
C GLU A 236 -12.33 -9.22 17.58
N LEU A 237 -12.70 -9.82 16.45
CA LEU A 237 -11.75 -10.51 15.56
C LEU A 237 -10.80 -9.53 14.86
N LEU A 238 -11.29 -8.34 14.46
CA LEU A 238 -10.43 -7.29 13.89
C LEU A 238 -9.43 -6.79 14.93
N LEU A 239 -9.87 -6.50 16.16
CA LEU A 239 -9.00 -6.06 17.25
C LEU A 239 -7.96 -7.13 17.62
N GLN A 240 -8.36 -8.41 17.63
CA GLN A 240 -7.45 -9.52 17.83
C GLN A 240 -6.38 -9.57 16.72
N ARG A 241 -6.77 -9.39 15.45
CA ARG A 241 -5.82 -9.34 14.32
C ARG A 241 -4.90 -8.13 14.41
N GLY A 242 -5.43 -6.96 14.79
CA GLY A 242 -4.63 -5.76 15.05
C GLY A 242 -3.59 -6.03 16.15
N THR A 243 -3.99 -6.65 17.26
CA THR A 243 -3.06 -7.05 18.33
C THR A 243 -2.01 -8.02 17.82
N THR A 244 -2.40 -9.03 17.02
CA THR A 244 -1.45 -9.97 16.38
C THR A 244 -0.45 -9.22 15.49
N TYR A 245 -0.91 -8.25 14.68
CA TYR A 245 -0.03 -7.45 13.82
C TYR A 245 1.05 -6.70 14.61
N PHE A 246 0.67 -6.07 15.73
CA PHE A 246 1.61 -5.38 16.60
C PHE A 246 2.56 -6.36 17.31
N THR A 247 2.04 -7.41 17.93
CA THR A 247 2.87 -8.38 18.69
C THR A 247 3.84 -9.13 17.79
N THR A 248 3.41 -9.60 16.62
CA THR A 248 4.30 -10.24 15.64
C THR A 248 5.40 -9.28 15.19
N SER A 249 5.05 -8.00 14.96
CA SER A 249 6.03 -6.99 14.55
C SER A 249 7.03 -6.68 15.67
N ILE A 250 6.62 -6.66 16.95
CA ILE A 250 7.54 -6.51 18.10
C ILE A 250 8.59 -7.63 18.10
N TRP A 251 8.18 -8.88 17.91
CA TRP A 251 9.11 -10.01 17.95
C TRP A 251 10.01 -10.12 16.72
N ARG A 252 9.57 -9.61 15.58
CA ARG A 252 10.28 -9.77 14.29
C ARG A 252 11.05 -8.53 13.85
N ASP A 253 10.65 -7.33 14.31
CA ASP A 253 11.29 -6.06 14.01
C ASP A 253 11.24 -5.13 15.24
N PHE A 254 11.84 -5.59 16.32
CA PHE A 254 11.83 -4.92 17.62
C PHE A 254 12.30 -3.45 17.52
N ILE A 255 13.32 -3.17 16.70
CA ILE A 255 13.88 -1.82 16.57
C ILE A 255 12.85 -0.84 16.03
N SER A 256 12.17 -1.20 14.96
CA SER A 256 11.15 -0.33 14.37
C SER A 256 10.02 -0.05 15.36
N ILE A 257 9.55 -1.09 16.06
CA ILE A 257 8.40 -0.95 16.97
C ILE A 257 8.77 -0.25 18.27
N ALA A 258 9.96 -0.48 18.83
CA ALA A 258 10.39 0.16 20.07
C ALA A 258 10.57 1.70 19.94
N ILE A 259 10.91 2.18 18.76
CA ILE A 259 11.06 3.62 18.49
C ILE A 259 9.71 4.35 18.50
N LEU A 260 8.60 3.69 18.14
CA LEU A 260 7.29 4.32 18.06
C LEU A 260 6.83 4.91 19.41
N PRO A 261 6.74 4.17 20.52
CA PRO A 261 6.33 4.74 21.80
C PRO A 261 7.31 5.78 22.32
N VAL A 262 8.62 5.62 22.07
CA VAL A 262 9.65 6.60 22.46
C VAL A 262 9.48 7.91 21.69
N GLY A 263 9.27 7.85 20.37
CA GLY A 263 9.02 9.01 19.53
C GLY A 263 7.74 9.76 19.93
N ILE A 264 6.64 9.02 20.17
CA ILE A 264 5.38 9.59 20.64
C ILE A 264 5.58 10.27 22.00
N PHE A 265 6.21 9.60 22.96
CA PHE A 265 6.47 10.16 24.29
C PHE A 265 7.29 11.45 24.19
N CYS A 266 8.44 11.43 23.52
CA CYS A 266 9.30 12.60 23.36
C CYS A 266 8.58 13.75 22.63
N GLY A 267 7.72 13.43 21.64
CA GLY A 267 6.93 14.42 20.92
C GLY A 267 5.86 15.07 21.80
N ILE A 268 5.04 14.28 22.51
CA ILE A 268 3.97 14.79 23.38
C ILE A 268 4.52 15.66 24.51
N PHE A 269 5.63 15.27 25.11
CA PHE A 269 6.25 16.04 26.20
C PHE A 269 7.24 17.10 25.71
N SER A 270 7.37 17.30 24.40
CA SER A 270 8.19 18.39 23.83
C SER A 270 7.63 19.77 24.23
N ARG A 271 8.52 20.76 24.39
CA ARG A 271 8.12 22.16 24.52
C ARG A 271 7.56 22.76 23.23
N GLN A 272 7.90 22.16 22.08
CA GLN A 272 7.45 22.62 20.76
C GLN A 272 6.07 22.02 20.45
N LEU A 273 5.07 22.89 20.27
CA LEU A 273 3.70 22.46 19.94
C LEU A 273 3.63 21.70 18.61
N THR A 274 4.49 22.06 17.64
CA THR A 274 4.61 21.39 16.36
C THR A 274 4.95 19.90 16.53
N LEU A 275 5.91 19.56 17.39
CA LEU A 275 6.28 18.17 17.67
C LEU A 275 5.16 17.41 18.40
N ARG A 276 4.41 18.09 19.28
CA ARG A 276 3.23 17.49 19.93
C ARG A 276 2.16 17.10 18.90
N MET A 277 1.90 17.96 17.92
CA MET A 277 0.90 17.69 16.88
C MET A 277 1.33 16.52 15.96
N VAL A 278 2.61 16.44 15.62
CA VAL A 278 3.12 15.28 14.87
C VAL A 278 2.98 13.99 15.69
N ALA A 279 3.37 14.00 16.97
CA ALA A 279 3.24 12.83 17.84
C ALA A 279 1.78 12.40 18.04
N LEU A 280 0.86 13.35 18.17
CA LEU A 280 -0.58 13.07 18.22
C LEU A 280 -1.08 12.40 16.93
N GLY A 281 -0.63 12.88 15.76
CA GLY A 281 -0.95 12.26 14.47
C GLY A 281 -0.46 10.80 14.40
N ILE A 282 0.78 10.53 14.83
CA ILE A 282 1.32 9.17 14.91
C ILE A 282 0.44 8.30 15.82
N ALA A 283 0.08 8.78 17.01
CA ALA A 283 -0.75 8.03 17.94
C ALA A 283 -2.15 7.72 17.38
N LEU A 284 -2.79 8.68 16.70
CA LEU A 284 -4.07 8.48 16.02
C LEU A 284 -3.97 7.44 14.89
N HIS A 285 -2.92 7.51 14.09
CA HIS A 285 -2.71 6.57 12.99
C HIS A 285 -2.44 5.15 13.51
N LEU A 286 -1.59 4.97 14.53
CA LEU A 286 -1.35 3.66 15.14
C LEU A 286 -2.63 3.08 15.78
N GLY A 287 -3.44 3.92 16.44
CA GLY A 287 -4.77 3.53 16.94
C GLY A 287 -5.69 3.04 15.80
N TYR A 288 -5.68 3.74 14.67
CA TYR A 288 -6.42 3.32 13.47
C TYR A 288 -5.91 1.98 12.91
N VAL A 289 -4.59 1.80 12.78
CA VAL A 289 -3.99 0.54 12.31
C VAL A 289 -4.43 -0.63 13.19
N TRP A 290 -4.40 -0.46 14.51
CA TRP A 290 -4.92 -1.48 15.43
C TRP A 290 -6.41 -1.72 15.24
N TRP A 291 -7.19 -0.64 15.08
CA TRP A 291 -8.64 -0.66 14.96
C TRP A 291 -9.14 -1.37 13.69
N ILE A 292 -8.41 -1.29 12.55
CA ILE A 292 -8.77 -1.97 11.28
C ILE A 292 -8.30 -3.42 11.20
N GLY A 293 -7.55 -3.91 12.20
CA GLY A 293 -6.99 -5.27 12.21
C GLY A 293 -5.56 -5.39 11.67
N GLY A 294 -4.85 -4.27 11.50
CA GLY A 294 -3.51 -4.25 10.94
C GLY A 294 -3.47 -4.52 9.44
N ASP A 295 -2.38 -5.16 8.99
CA ASP A 295 -2.17 -5.60 7.61
C ASP A 295 -1.61 -7.04 7.60
N PHE A 296 -1.68 -7.71 6.46
CA PHE A 296 -0.96 -8.97 6.26
C PHE A 296 0.53 -8.74 5.92
N MET A 297 0.89 -7.56 5.41
CA MET A 297 2.27 -7.16 5.11
C MET A 297 2.92 -6.60 6.38
N ARG A 298 3.84 -7.36 6.97
CA ARG A 298 4.54 -6.94 8.19
C ARG A 298 5.28 -5.63 7.98
N GLY A 299 5.08 -4.70 8.93
CA GLY A 299 5.79 -3.43 8.98
C GLY A 299 5.27 -2.33 8.03
N ARG A 300 4.48 -2.66 6.99
CA ARG A 300 4.05 -1.70 5.97
C ARG A 300 3.44 -0.44 6.58
N PHE A 301 2.51 -0.59 7.51
CA PHE A 301 1.85 0.55 8.14
C PHE A 301 2.70 1.25 9.20
N PHE A 302 3.75 0.64 9.71
CA PHE A 302 4.63 1.28 10.68
C PHE A 302 5.74 2.13 10.05
N GLY A 303 6.02 1.96 8.76
CA GLY A 303 7.15 2.61 8.10
C GLY A 303 7.09 4.14 8.12
N TRP A 304 5.92 4.73 7.89
CA TRP A 304 5.73 6.19 7.94
C TRP A 304 5.65 6.74 9.36
N ASP A 305 5.05 6.00 10.31
CA ASP A 305 5.07 6.37 11.73
C ASP A 305 6.50 6.36 12.26
N TYR A 306 7.28 5.34 11.90
CA TYR A 306 8.69 5.23 12.23
C TYR A 306 9.50 6.41 11.71
N LEU A 307 9.33 6.77 10.44
CA LEU A 307 9.98 7.92 9.81
C LEU A 307 9.71 9.22 10.59
N LEU A 308 8.44 9.46 10.94
CA LEU A 308 8.07 10.64 11.71
C LEU A 308 8.60 10.60 13.16
N CYS A 309 8.62 9.43 13.79
CA CYS A 309 9.25 9.25 15.11
C CYS A 309 10.74 9.58 15.07
N VAL A 310 11.48 9.16 14.03
CA VAL A 310 12.88 9.53 13.84
C VAL A 310 13.03 11.05 13.71
N ILE A 311 12.16 11.70 12.93
CA ILE A 311 12.17 13.16 12.78
C ILE A 311 11.90 13.85 14.14
N VAL A 312 10.89 13.39 14.87
CA VAL A 312 10.55 13.94 16.21
C VAL A 312 11.71 13.80 17.19
N LEU A 313 12.32 12.62 17.28
CA LEU A 313 13.43 12.34 18.20
C LEU A 313 14.65 13.21 17.90
N VAL A 314 15.04 13.31 16.63
CA VAL A 314 16.18 14.13 16.22
C VAL A 314 15.89 15.62 16.38
N ALA A 315 14.65 16.08 16.10
CA ALA A 315 14.26 17.47 16.31
C ALA A 315 14.18 17.83 17.80
N ALA A 316 13.60 16.97 18.63
CA ALA A 316 13.50 17.18 20.08
C ALA A 316 14.88 17.29 20.74
N SER A 317 15.91 16.64 20.21
CA SER A 317 17.28 16.75 20.73
C SER A 317 17.84 18.18 20.70
N ASN A 318 17.27 19.09 19.91
CA ASN A 318 17.64 20.50 19.88
C ASN A 318 17.17 21.28 21.11
N SER A 319 16.07 20.87 21.72
CA SER A 319 15.45 21.53 22.89
C SER A 319 15.95 20.97 24.24
N LEU A 320 16.63 19.83 24.19
CA LEU A 320 17.20 19.16 25.36
C LEU A 320 18.67 19.61 25.49
N GLY A 321 18.98 20.37 26.53
CA GLY A 321 20.33 20.95 26.76
C GLY A 321 21.45 19.90 26.74
N SER A 322 22.71 20.36 26.82
CA SER A 322 23.93 19.56 26.60
C SER A 322 24.06 18.25 27.42
N ARG A 323 23.36 18.12 28.56
CA ARG A 323 23.28 16.85 29.33
C ARG A 323 22.58 15.72 28.56
N TRP A 324 21.62 16.03 27.71
CA TRP A 324 20.87 15.04 26.92
C TRP A 324 21.57 14.66 25.62
N LEU A 325 22.49 15.47 25.11
CA LEU A 325 23.38 15.05 24.02
C LEU A 325 24.22 13.82 24.42
N ASN A 326 24.65 13.72 25.69
CA ASN A 326 25.27 12.51 26.23
C ASN A 326 24.29 11.34 26.34
N THR A 327 23.03 11.61 26.69
CA THR A 327 21.95 10.60 26.75
C THR A 327 21.56 10.14 25.36
N PHE A 328 21.62 11.02 24.35
CA PHE A 328 21.38 10.67 22.96
C PHE A 328 22.51 9.76 22.41
N ASN A 329 23.76 10.02 22.74
CA ASN A 329 24.86 9.11 22.43
C ASN A 329 24.69 7.77 23.14
N LEU A 330 24.16 7.75 24.37
CA LEU A 330 23.80 6.53 25.10
C LEU A 330 22.63 5.82 24.46
N LEU A 331 21.61 6.53 24.00
CA LEU A 331 20.48 5.93 23.27
C LEU A 331 20.95 5.35 21.93
N THR A 332 21.83 6.04 21.23
CA THR A 332 22.43 5.54 19.98
C THR A 332 23.29 4.31 20.24
N ALA A 333 24.12 4.34 21.28
CA ALA A 333 24.90 3.19 21.69
C ALA A 333 24.02 2.02 22.14
N PHE A 334 22.93 2.29 22.87
CA PHE A 334 21.95 1.32 23.29
C PHE A 334 21.18 0.71 22.10
N LEU A 335 20.74 1.51 21.14
CA LEU A 335 20.11 1.04 19.91
C LEU A 335 21.08 0.22 19.05
N THR A 336 22.36 0.63 19.00
CA THR A 336 23.42 -0.11 18.31
C THR A 336 23.70 -1.45 19.01
N LEU A 337 23.70 -1.45 20.35
CA LEU A 337 23.87 -2.66 21.15
C LEU A 337 22.68 -3.60 21.00
N ILE A 338 21.44 -3.08 21.03
CA ILE A 338 20.22 -3.87 20.75
C ILE A 338 20.26 -4.42 19.33
N ALA A 339 20.66 -3.61 18.33
CA ALA A 339 20.84 -4.08 16.96
C ALA A 339 21.87 -5.20 16.88
N ALA A 340 22.99 -5.09 17.59
CA ALA A 340 24.03 -6.12 17.66
C ALA A 340 23.55 -7.39 18.36
N LEU A 341 22.79 -7.26 19.44
CA LEU A 341 22.23 -8.41 20.20
C LEU A 341 21.07 -9.10 19.48
N SER A 342 20.26 -8.34 18.71
CA SER A 342 19.17 -8.91 17.94
C SER A 342 19.60 -9.50 16.60
N TRP A 343 20.88 -9.43 16.23
CA TRP A 343 21.45 -9.98 14.99
C TRP A 343 21.09 -11.45 14.73
N LYS A 344 20.95 -12.26 15.78
CA LYS A 344 20.53 -13.67 15.65
C LYS A 344 19.02 -13.85 15.41
N LEU A 345 18.20 -12.89 15.82
CA LEU A 345 16.74 -12.95 15.76
C LEU A 345 16.16 -12.08 14.64
N TRP A 346 16.97 -11.18 14.07
CA TRP A 346 16.53 -10.17 13.13
C TRP A 346 17.65 -9.89 12.11
N THR A 347 17.30 -9.89 10.83
CA THR A 347 18.24 -9.57 9.74
C THR A 347 17.97 -8.14 9.27
N PRO A 348 18.82 -7.15 9.65
CA PRO A 348 18.65 -5.80 9.19
C PRO A 348 18.81 -5.71 7.67
N PRO A 349 18.22 -4.70 7.01
CA PRO A 349 18.37 -4.51 5.57
C PRO A 349 19.83 -4.47 5.10
N LEU A 350 20.73 -3.93 5.93
CA LEU A 350 22.17 -3.90 5.67
C LEU A 350 22.79 -5.30 5.54
N ALA A 351 22.32 -6.26 6.32
CA ALA A 351 22.87 -7.62 6.41
C ALA A 351 22.12 -8.66 5.57
N THR A 352 21.17 -8.25 4.73
CA THR A 352 20.43 -9.17 3.85
C THR A 352 21.40 -10.04 3.04
N PRO A 353 21.35 -11.39 3.14
CA PRO A 353 22.23 -12.27 2.38
C PRO A 353 21.86 -12.30 0.89
N VAL A 354 22.81 -12.75 0.05
CA VAL A 354 22.62 -12.80 -1.42
C VAL A 354 21.50 -13.75 -1.82
N ASN A 355 21.33 -14.86 -1.08
CA ASN A 355 20.29 -15.87 -1.31
C ASN A 355 19.01 -15.62 -0.50
N TRP A 356 18.76 -14.38 -0.09
CA TRP A 356 17.56 -14.00 0.65
C TRP A 356 16.29 -14.38 -0.13
N GLY A 357 15.39 -15.12 0.53
CA GLY A 357 14.13 -15.54 -0.08
C GLY A 357 14.24 -16.73 -1.04
N ALA A 358 15.38 -17.42 -1.14
CA ALA A 358 15.52 -18.64 -1.95
C ALA A 358 14.53 -19.76 -1.52
N GLU A 359 14.12 -19.76 -0.26
CA GLU A 359 13.14 -20.70 0.29
C GLU A 359 11.94 -19.92 0.89
N PRO A 360 11.11 -19.28 0.08
CA PRO A 360 10.07 -18.36 0.54
C PRO A 360 9.04 -19.04 1.46
N PHE A 361 8.70 -20.31 1.20
CA PHE A 361 7.68 -21.04 1.96
C PHE A 361 8.11 -21.45 3.38
N LYS A 362 9.42 -21.44 3.69
CA LYS A 362 9.91 -21.79 5.03
C LYS A 362 9.85 -20.63 6.03
N MET A 363 9.95 -19.38 5.59
CA MET A 363 10.00 -18.20 6.46
C MET A 363 8.97 -17.11 6.13
N GLY A 364 8.39 -17.12 4.92
CA GLY A 364 7.45 -16.09 4.46
C GLY A 364 6.07 -16.21 5.07
N ASP A 365 5.60 -17.43 5.33
CA ASP A 365 4.30 -17.69 5.93
C ASP A 365 4.40 -17.76 7.44
N SER A 366 3.83 -16.79 8.12
CA SER A 366 3.59 -16.90 9.54
C SER A 366 2.21 -17.51 9.78
N ALA A 367 2.12 -18.48 10.69
CA ALA A 367 0.87 -19.12 11.09
C ALA A 367 -0.18 -18.11 11.61
N ASP A 368 0.27 -16.92 11.99
CA ASP A 368 -0.54 -15.79 12.45
C ASP A 368 -1.09 -14.89 11.33
N GLY A 369 -0.77 -15.17 10.06
CA GLY A 369 -1.27 -14.46 8.88
C GLY A 369 -0.59 -13.11 8.61
N VAL A 370 0.57 -12.82 9.23
CA VAL A 370 1.40 -11.63 8.99
C VAL A 370 2.70 -12.04 8.31
N THR A 371 2.87 -11.66 7.05
CA THR A 371 3.94 -12.15 6.18
C THR A 371 5.03 -11.11 5.98
N GLN A 372 6.28 -11.52 5.95
CA GLN A 372 7.37 -10.67 5.48
C GLN A 372 7.45 -10.74 3.95
N GLU A 373 6.73 -9.83 3.29
CA GLU A 373 6.57 -9.81 1.84
C GLU A 373 7.91 -9.72 1.09
N ARG A 374 8.84 -8.88 1.56
CA ARG A 374 10.16 -8.78 0.94
C ARG A 374 10.89 -10.12 0.95
N TYR A 375 10.89 -10.86 2.07
CA TYR A 375 11.51 -12.17 2.13
C TYR A 375 10.87 -13.15 1.13
N PHE A 376 9.53 -13.12 1.03
CA PHE A 376 8.76 -14.02 0.17
C PHE A 376 9.04 -13.80 -1.32
N PHE A 377 9.18 -12.53 -1.76
CA PHE A 377 9.30 -12.20 -3.18
C PHE A 377 10.73 -11.86 -3.63
N PHE A 378 11.65 -11.52 -2.71
CA PHE A 378 12.97 -10.95 -3.07
C PHE A 378 13.78 -11.83 -4.03
N TRP A 379 13.72 -13.16 -3.87
CA TRP A 379 14.43 -14.07 -4.76
C TRP A 379 14.00 -13.90 -6.23
N PHE A 380 12.72 -13.67 -6.48
CA PHE A 380 12.13 -13.59 -7.83
C PHE A 380 12.09 -12.16 -8.36
N THR A 381 12.02 -11.16 -7.51
CA THR A 381 11.79 -9.76 -7.89
C THR A 381 12.85 -8.80 -7.33
N GLY A 382 13.91 -9.30 -6.72
CA GLY A 382 15.00 -8.48 -6.19
C GLY A 382 15.82 -7.82 -7.29
N PHE A 383 16.14 -6.52 -7.11
CA PHE A 383 16.91 -5.74 -8.09
C PHE A 383 18.31 -6.31 -8.39
N PRO A 384 19.07 -6.85 -7.41
CA PRO A 384 20.35 -7.51 -7.72
C PRO A 384 20.22 -8.67 -8.71
N LYS A 385 19.13 -9.45 -8.62
CA LYS A 385 18.83 -10.54 -9.57
C LYS A 385 18.42 -10.00 -10.94
N TYR A 386 17.63 -8.92 -10.96
CA TYR A 386 17.30 -8.23 -12.20
C TYR A 386 18.55 -7.77 -12.96
N LEU A 387 19.54 -7.19 -12.25
CA LEU A 387 20.80 -6.74 -12.87
C LEU A 387 21.62 -7.90 -13.46
N GLN A 388 21.58 -9.08 -12.85
CA GLN A 388 22.28 -10.27 -13.35
C GLN A 388 21.67 -10.80 -14.63
N ARG A 389 20.35 -10.75 -14.80
CA ARG A 389 19.61 -11.35 -15.92
C ARG A 389 18.95 -10.34 -16.85
N GLN A 390 18.99 -9.05 -16.54
CA GLN A 390 18.27 -7.96 -17.23
C GLN A 390 16.74 -8.14 -17.28
N THR A 391 16.20 -9.13 -16.58
CA THR A 391 14.78 -9.41 -16.42
C THR A 391 14.52 -9.91 -15.00
N PRO A 392 13.36 -9.58 -14.38
CA PRO A 392 12.95 -10.21 -13.13
C PRO A 392 12.86 -11.73 -13.31
N LEU A 393 13.22 -12.50 -12.28
CA LEU A 393 12.95 -13.94 -12.21
C LEU A 393 11.45 -14.24 -12.04
N LEU A 394 10.61 -13.27 -12.29
CA LEU A 394 9.15 -13.36 -12.17
C LEU A 394 8.59 -14.54 -12.98
N LEU A 395 9.16 -14.81 -14.15
CA LEU A 395 8.74 -15.92 -15.01
C LEU A 395 8.94 -17.30 -14.35
N ASP A 396 9.82 -17.40 -13.36
CA ASP A 396 10.05 -18.63 -12.59
C ASP A 396 9.12 -18.75 -11.38
N PHE A 397 8.24 -17.75 -11.14
CA PHE A 397 7.31 -17.77 -9.99
C PHE A 397 5.96 -18.37 -10.40
N GLY A 398 5.41 -19.26 -9.53
CA GLY A 398 4.20 -20.02 -9.81
C GLY A 398 3.02 -19.19 -10.27
N TRP A 399 2.75 -18.06 -9.62
CA TRP A 399 1.61 -17.19 -10.00
C TRP A 399 1.77 -16.54 -11.37
N CYS A 400 2.99 -16.26 -11.81
CA CYS A 400 3.22 -15.81 -13.18
C CYS A 400 3.01 -16.98 -14.17
N GLN A 401 3.46 -18.20 -13.81
CA GLN A 401 3.24 -19.39 -14.64
C GLN A 401 1.75 -19.71 -14.80
N ASP A 402 0.90 -19.46 -13.79
CA ASP A 402 -0.56 -19.59 -13.92
C ASP A 402 -1.09 -18.68 -15.04
N GLY A 403 -0.63 -17.44 -15.12
CA GLY A 403 -1.03 -16.51 -16.18
C GLY A 403 -0.55 -16.95 -17.57
N LEU A 404 0.70 -17.41 -17.67
CA LEU A 404 1.25 -17.92 -18.93
C LEU A 404 0.54 -19.20 -19.37
N GLU A 405 0.20 -20.07 -18.43
CA GLU A 405 -0.50 -21.34 -18.72
C GLU A 405 -1.94 -21.07 -19.16
N GLN A 406 -2.65 -20.11 -18.55
CA GLN A 406 -3.94 -19.66 -19.04
C GLN A 406 -3.87 -19.23 -20.51
N ARG A 407 -2.80 -18.54 -20.91
CA ARG A 407 -2.58 -18.17 -22.31
C ARG A 407 -2.30 -19.39 -23.19
N ARG A 408 -1.44 -20.33 -22.76
CA ARG A 408 -1.13 -21.56 -23.51
C ARG A 408 -2.37 -22.42 -23.74
N GLN A 409 -3.23 -22.56 -22.73
CA GLN A 409 -4.48 -23.30 -22.81
C GLN A 409 -5.58 -22.55 -23.57
N ASN A 410 -5.29 -21.33 -24.04
CA ASN A 410 -6.23 -20.45 -24.73
C ASN A 410 -7.53 -20.20 -23.96
N LEU A 411 -7.46 -20.14 -22.61
CA LEU A 411 -8.62 -19.87 -21.76
C LEU A 411 -8.94 -18.37 -21.75
N PRO A 412 -10.10 -17.93 -22.25
CA PRO A 412 -10.46 -16.52 -22.29
C PRO A 412 -10.75 -15.95 -20.89
N ILE A 413 -11.16 -16.83 -19.97
CA ILE A 413 -11.52 -16.50 -18.59
C ILE A 413 -10.98 -17.59 -17.66
N ALA A 414 -10.49 -17.21 -16.48
CA ALA A 414 -10.16 -18.11 -15.38
C ALA A 414 -10.42 -17.42 -14.04
N ALA A 415 -10.50 -18.20 -12.96
CA ALA A 415 -10.61 -17.70 -11.59
C ALA A 415 -9.29 -17.86 -10.84
N SER A 416 -8.99 -16.91 -9.92
CA SER A 416 -7.79 -16.98 -9.09
C SER A 416 -8.00 -16.33 -7.72
N HIS A 417 -7.20 -16.76 -6.73
CA HIS A 417 -7.03 -16.09 -5.43
C HIS A 417 -5.83 -15.15 -5.41
N THR A 418 -4.98 -15.19 -6.44
CA THR A 418 -3.78 -14.36 -6.56
C THR A 418 -3.80 -13.67 -7.90
N VAL A 419 -3.91 -12.35 -7.90
CA VAL A 419 -4.21 -11.60 -9.12
C VAL A 419 -3.08 -10.70 -9.61
N GLY A 420 -2.07 -10.40 -8.77
CA GLY A 420 -0.97 -9.52 -9.14
C GLY A 420 -0.14 -10.08 -10.29
N MET A 421 0.81 -10.97 -9.98
CA MET A 421 1.70 -11.57 -10.97
C MET A 421 0.95 -12.43 -11.98
N HIS A 422 -0.07 -13.17 -11.54
CA HIS A 422 -0.93 -13.95 -12.45
C HIS A 422 -1.55 -13.05 -13.53
N GLY A 423 -2.23 -11.99 -13.11
CA GLY A 423 -2.88 -11.08 -14.04
C GLY A 423 -1.91 -10.32 -14.93
N PHE A 424 -0.75 -9.91 -14.43
CA PHE A 424 0.28 -9.25 -15.22
C PHE A 424 0.85 -10.17 -16.31
N CYS A 425 1.20 -11.42 -15.98
CA CYS A 425 1.72 -12.39 -16.93
C CYS A 425 0.64 -12.91 -17.88
N LEU A 426 -0.64 -12.85 -17.47
CA LEU A 426 -1.78 -13.13 -18.35
C LEU A 426 -1.90 -12.12 -19.50
N GLY A 427 -1.51 -10.85 -19.28
CA GLY A 427 -1.65 -9.77 -20.29
C GLY A 427 -3.02 -9.09 -20.24
N THR A 428 -3.29 -8.22 -21.23
CA THR A 428 -4.42 -7.28 -21.24
C THR A 428 -5.67 -7.79 -21.97
N ASP A 429 -5.56 -8.87 -22.75
CA ASP A 429 -6.57 -9.40 -23.67
C ASP A 429 -7.50 -10.47 -23.04
N ARG A 430 -7.22 -10.92 -21.82
CA ARG A 430 -7.93 -12.00 -21.15
C ARG A 430 -8.51 -11.56 -19.82
N ILE A 431 -9.49 -12.35 -19.32
CA ILE A 431 -10.22 -12.05 -18.09
C ILE A 431 -9.71 -12.94 -16.96
N LEU A 432 -9.46 -12.33 -15.81
CA LEU A 432 -9.17 -13.01 -14.56
C LEU A 432 -10.19 -12.60 -13.51
N VAL A 433 -10.99 -13.56 -13.03
CA VAL A 433 -11.98 -13.37 -11.97
C VAL A 433 -11.28 -13.47 -10.63
N ASP A 434 -11.34 -12.41 -9.86
CA ASP A 434 -10.69 -12.30 -8.56
C ASP A 434 -11.61 -12.78 -7.44
N LEU A 435 -11.33 -13.95 -6.91
CA LEU A 435 -12.13 -14.55 -5.84
C LEU A 435 -12.00 -13.85 -4.48
N LEU A 436 -11.04 -12.92 -4.33
CA LEU A 436 -10.93 -12.05 -3.16
C LEU A 436 -11.72 -10.74 -3.35
N GLY A 437 -12.13 -10.45 -4.59
CA GLY A 437 -12.92 -9.28 -4.94
C GLY A 437 -12.11 -7.97 -4.95
N ILE A 438 -10.77 -8.00 -4.91
CA ILE A 438 -9.95 -6.79 -4.93
C ILE A 438 -10.09 -6.07 -6.27
N THR A 439 -10.13 -6.86 -7.35
CA THR A 439 -10.18 -6.36 -8.73
C THR A 439 -11.53 -6.60 -9.41
N ASP A 440 -12.47 -7.27 -8.75
CA ASP A 440 -13.79 -7.62 -9.27
C ASP A 440 -14.89 -6.77 -8.60
N PRO A 441 -15.71 -6.02 -9.36
CA PRO A 441 -16.65 -5.07 -8.79
C PRO A 441 -17.88 -5.71 -8.15
N LEU A 442 -18.33 -6.89 -8.62
CA LEU A 442 -19.42 -7.62 -7.97
C LEU A 442 -18.91 -8.35 -6.74
N LEU A 443 -17.84 -9.15 -6.89
CA LEU A 443 -17.33 -10.00 -5.81
C LEU A 443 -16.82 -9.17 -4.62
N ALA A 444 -16.31 -7.95 -4.83
CA ALA A 444 -15.98 -7.03 -3.74
C ALA A 444 -17.13 -6.80 -2.75
N ARG A 445 -18.37 -6.97 -3.20
CA ARG A 445 -19.63 -6.70 -2.48
C ARG A 445 -20.37 -7.95 -2.04
N MET A 446 -19.94 -9.11 -2.50
CA MET A 446 -20.52 -10.39 -2.09
C MET A 446 -20.05 -10.83 -0.70
N PRO A 447 -20.84 -11.67 0.00
CA PRO A 447 -20.44 -12.18 1.31
C PRO A 447 -19.16 -13.00 1.22
N ARG A 448 -18.38 -12.97 2.29
CA ARG A 448 -17.22 -13.85 2.43
C ARG A 448 -17.65 -15.29 2.59
N ASN A 449 -16.82 -16.23 2.19
CA ASN A 449 -17.02 -17.64 2.44
C ASN A 449 -16.94 -17.93 3.96
N PRO A 450 -18.03 -18.39 4.62
CA PRO A 450 -18.03 -18.64 6.07
C PRO A 450 -17.04 -19.74 6.51
N SER A 451 -16.72 -20.69 5.64
CA SER A 451 -15.80 -21.80 5.94
C SER A 451 -14.32 -21.37 5.97
N GLN A 452 -13.99 -20.17 5.52
CA GLN A 452 -12.61 -19.66 5.56
C GLN A 452 -12.18 -19.37 7.01
N LYS A 453 -11.47 -20.29 7.65
CA LYS A 453 -10.95 -20.14 9.02
C LYS A 453 -9.72 -19.24 9.09
N ASN A 454 -8.78 -19.40 8.15
CA ASN A 454 -7.52 -18.67 8.10
C ASN A 454 -7.62 -17.52 7.11
N TRP A 455 -8.23 -16.41 7.55
CA TRP A 455 -8.32 -15.19 6.76
C TRP A 455 -7.24 -14.17 7.17
N ARG A 456 -6.84 -13.35 6.22
CA ARG A 456 -5.94 -12.20 6.45
C ARG A 456 -6.71 -10.91 6.11
N PRO A 457 -6.40 -9.77 6.73
CA PRO A 457 -6.99 -8.50 6.32
C PRO A 457 -6.87 -8.30 4.80
N GLY A 458 -8.01 -8.15 4.12
CA GLY A 458 -8.06 -8.00 2.67
C GLY A 458 -8.06 -9.29 1.83
N HIS A 459 -7.90 -10.48 2.43
CA HIS A 459 -7.90 -11.78 1.74
C HIS A 459 -9.13 -12.61 2.13
N PHE A 460 -10.31 -12.10 1.79
CA PHE A 460 -11.58 -12.78 2.05
C PHE A 460 -12.07 -13.45 0.77
N VAL A 461 -12.04 -14.77 0.72
CA VAL A 461 -12.65 -15.54 -0.39
C VAL A 461 -14.14 -15.23 -0.42
N ARG A 462 -14.65 -14.89 -1.59
CA ARG A 462 -16.04 -14.51 -1.80
C ARG A 462 -16.89 -15.70 -2.22
N LEU A 463 -18.16 -15.65 -1.84
CA LEU A 463 -19.15 -16.52 -2.46
C LEU A 463 -19.45 -16.00 -3.87
N VAL A 464 -19.32 -16.87 -4.87
CA VAL A 464 -19.53 -16.52 -6.28
C VAL A 464 -20.98 -16.86 -6.63
N PRO A 465 -21.81 -15.91 -7.12
CA PRO A 465 -23.17 -16.19 -7.52
C PRO A 465 -23.23 -17.19 -8.67
N GLU A 466 -24.20 -18.11 -8.64
CA GLU A 466 -24.46 -19.02 -9.74
C GLU A 466 -24.77 -18.25 -11.04
N GLY A 467 -24.15 -18.65 -12.15
CA GLY A 467 -24.25 -17.99 -13.44
C GLY A 467 -23.39 -16.74 -13.62
N TYR A 468 -22.61 -16.30 -12.59
CA TYR A 468 -21.76 -15.12 -12.71
C TYR A 468 -20.67 -15.31 -13.76
N CYS A 469 -19.93 -16.40 -13.71
CA CYS A 469 -18.89 -16.70 -14.70
C CYS A 469 -19.43 -16.83 -16.12
N ASN A 470 -20.62 -17.42 -16.26
CA ASN A 470 -21.34 -17.50 -17.54
C ASN A 470 -21.65 -16.08 -18.05
N SER A 471 -22.09 -15.17 -17.16
CA SER A 471 -22.39 -13.78 -17.52
C SER A 471 -21.18 -13.05 -18.08
N ILE A 472 -19.99 -13.27 -17.50
CA ILE A 472 -18.74 -12.66 -17.97
C ILE A 472 -18.28 -13.30 -19.29
N LYS A 473 -18.35 -14.63 -19.39
CA LYS A 473 -17.85 -15.40 -20.53
C LYS A 473 -18.65 -15.16 -21.81
N ASN A 474 -19.98 -15.17 -21.71
CA ASN A 474 -20.89 -15.13 -22.83
C ASN A 474 -21.57 -13.76 -23.01
N GLY A 475 -21.32 -12.80 -22.12
CA GLY A 475 -22.07 -11.55 -22.07
C GLY A 475 -23.48 -11.72 -21.50
N GLY A 476 -24.17 -10.64 -21.24
CA GLY A 476 -25.49 -10.68 -20.62
C GLY A 476 -25.48 -10.85 -19.11
N ASN A 477 -26.61 -11.26 -18.54
CA ASN A 477 -26.76 -11.54 -17.11
C ASN A 477 -27.43 -12.92 -16.96
N HIS A 478 -26.68 -13.89 -16.51
CA HIS A 478 -27.08 -15.27 -16.31
C HIS A 478 -27.16 -15.67 -14.84
N ILE A 479 -27.10 -14.68 -13.92
CA ILE A 479 -27.18 -14.94 -12.48
C ILE A 479 -28.56 -15.49 -12.12
N ALA A 480 -28.59 -16.63 -11.43
CA ALA A 480 -29.80 -17.35 -11.12
C ALA A 480 -30.72 -16.64 -10.11
N ASP A 481 -30.15 -16.00 -9.07
CA ASP A 481 -30.93 -15.25 -8.08
C ASP A 481 -31.37 -13.90 -8.64
N PRO A 482 -32.68 -13.60 -8.71
CA PRO A 482 -33.18 -12.37 -9.33
C PRO A 482 -32.70 -11.08 -8.66
N THR A 483 -32.54 -11.10 -7.32
CA THR A 483 -32.07 -9.91 -6.57
C THR A 483 -30.61 -9.63 -6.89
N THR A 484 -29.78 -10.67 -6.91
CA THR A 484 -28.36 -10.56 -7.27
C THR A 484 -28.21 -10.20 -8.75
N ALA A 485 -29.04 -10.73 -9.63
CA ALA A 485 -29.08 -10.40 -11.06
C ALA A 485 -29.36 -8.91 -11.28
N ALA A 486 -30.41 -8.35 -10.66
CA ALA A 486 -30.73 -6.92 -10.76
C ALA A 486 -29.62 -6.02 -10.20
N TYR A 487 -28.99 -6.45 -9.09
CA TYR A 487 -27.84 -5.75 -8.53
C TYR A 487 -26.64 -5.78 -9.49
N TYR A 488 -26.37 -6.92 -10.12
CA TYR A 488 -25.29 -7.06 -11.11
C TYR A 488 -25.54 -6.22 -12.36
N ASP A 489 -26.78 -6.12 -12.87
CA ASP A 489 -27.10 -5.24 -13.99
C ASP A 489 -26.77 -3.78 -13.68
N THR A 490 -27.01 -3.34 -12.42
CA THR A 490 -26.58 -2.01 -12.00
C THR A 490 -25.05 -1.88 -11.98
N ILE A 491 -24.32 -2.87 -11.46
CA ILE A 491 -22.85 -2.88 -11.49
C ILE A 491 -22.34 -2.80 -12.94
N ARG A 492 -22.94 -3.55 -13.87
CA ARG A 492 -22.60 -3.51 -15.29
C ARG A 492 -22.86 -2.13 -15.89
N LEU A 493 -24.01 -1.53 -15.60
CA LEU A 493 -24.32 -0.16 -16.06
C LEU A 493 -23.25 0.84 -15.60
N LEU A 494 -22.78 0.74 -14.35
CA LEU A 494 -21.76 1.62 -13.80
C LEU A 494 -20.39 1.40 -14.44
N THR A 495 -19.98 0.15 -14.62
CA THR A 495 -18.60 -0.23 -14.96
C THR A 495 -18.37 -0.54 -16.43
N GLN A 496 -19.41 -0.91 -17.19
CA GLN A 496 -19.27 -1.37 -18.58
C GLN A 496 -19.93 -0.43 -19.61
N SER A 497 -20.86 0.47 -19.20
CA SER A 497 -21.52 1.39 -20.14
C SER A 497 -20.51 2.25 -20.90
N GLU A 498 -20.62 2.34 -22.22
CA GLU A 498 -19.82 3.25 -23.06
C GLU A 498 -20.18 4.72 -22.83
N ALA A 499 -21.48 5.01 -22.60
CA ALA A 499 -21.98 6.34 -22.36
C ALA A 499 -21.77 6.78 -20.91
N LEU A 500 -20.60 7.34 -20.60
CA LEU A 500 -20.21 7.76 -19.24
C LEU A 500 -21.17 8.76 -18.59
N PHE A 501 -21.81 9.62 -19.39
CA PHE A 501 -22.67 10.72 -18.93
C PHE A 501 -24.15 10.49 -19.24
N SER A 502 -24.58 9.24 -19.54
CA SER A 502 -26.01 8.96 -19.73
C SER A 502 -26.78 9.23 -18.42
N GLN A 503 -28.02 9.76 -18.58
CA GLN A 503 -28.86 10.08 -17.41
C GLN A 503 -29.15 8.85 -16.56
N GLU A 504 -29.32 7.70 -17.19
CA GLU A 504 -29.54 6.43 -16.51
C GLU A 504 -28.34 6.05 -15.63
N ARG A 505 -27.13 6.09 -16.19
CA ARG A 505 -25.89 5.81 -15.45
C ARG A 505 -25.66 6.79 -14.30
N LEU A 506 -25.88 8.08 -14.51
CA LEU A 506 -25.72 9.10 -13.46
C LEU A 506 -26.72 8.89 -12.31
N LYS A 507 -27.98 8.52 -12.60
CA LYS A 507 -28.96 8.14 -11.58
C LYS A 507 -28.54 6.88 -10.82
N ALA A 508 -28.00 5.88 -11.52
CA ALA A 508 -27.48 4.66 -10.90
C ALA A 508 -26.26 4.94 -10.02
N ILE A 509 -25.32 5.81 -10.46
CA ILE A 509 -24.19 6.29 -9.65
C ILE A 509 -24.68 6.93 -8.36
N TRP A 510 -25.65 7.85 -8.46
CA TRP A 510 -26.24 8.50 -7.29
C TRP A 510 -26.85 7.49 -6.33
N SER A 511 -27.77 6.65 -6.82
CA SER A 511 -28.46 5.64 -6.02
C SER A 511 -27.49 4.67 -5.34
N MET A 512 -26.47 4.18 -6.08
CA MET A 512 -25.47 3.25 -5.55
C MET A 512 -24.67 3.84 -4.41
N ASN A 513 -24.24 5.11 -4.53
CA ASN A 513 -23.37 5.76 -3.57
C ASN A 513 -24.12 6.42 -2.39
N THR A 514 -25.46 6.56 -2.48
CA THR A 514 -26.31 7.09 -1.40
C THR A 514 -27.11 6.02 -0.67
N GLY A 515 -26.80 4.74 -0.90
CA GLY A 515 -27.39 3.61 -0.17
C GLY A 515 -28.69 3.06 -0.73
N GLY A 516 -29.09 3.44 -1.97
CA GLY A 516 -30.32 2.94 -2.62
C GLY A 516 -30.39 1.42 -2.74
N TYR A 517 -29.24 0.76 -2.84
CA TYR A 517 -29.14 -0.71 -2.93
C TYR A 517 -28.75 -1.42 -1.62
N SER A 518 -28.74 -0.71 -0.49
CA SER A 518 -28.32 -1.27 0.80
C SER A 518 -29.23 -2.41 1.29
N LYS A 519 -30.53 -2.35 0.99
CA LYS A 519 -31.49 -3.40 1.34
C LYS A 519 -31.25 -4.66 0.52
N ASP A 520 -31.07 -4.49 -0.78
CA ASP A 520 -30.82 -5.61 -1.71
C ASP A 520 -29.53 -6.32 -1.35
N LEU A 521 -28.47 -5.58 -1.09
CA LEU A 521 -27.18 -6.13 -0.67
C LEU A 521 -27.29 -6.93 0.65
N ARG A 522 -28.04 -6.44 1.64
CA ARG A 522 -28.30 -7.20 2.88
C ARG A 522 -29.08 -8.49 2.61
N ASN A 523 -30.06 -8.45 1.73
CA ASN A 523 -30.82 -9.64 1.33
C ASN A 523 -29.93 -10.65 0.61
N ILE A 524 -29.11 -10.22 -0.35
CA ILE A 524 -28.14 -11.06 -1.07
C ILE A 524 -27.22 -11.74 -0.06
N HIS A 525 -26.63 -10.99 0.88
CA HIS A 525 -25.74 -11.55 1.90
C HIS A 525 -26.44 -12.61 2.74
N LYS A 526 -27.67 -12.33 3.19
CA LYS A 526 -28.46 -13.28 3.99
C LYS A 526 -28.76 -14.54 3.21
N THR A 527 -29.29 -14.43 1.99
CA THR A 527 -29.69 -15.58 1.17
C THR A 527 -28.48 -16.45 0.81
N MET A 528 -27.38 -15.83 0.34
CA MET A 528 -26.18 -16.60 -0.05
C MET A 528 -25.54 -17.29 1.15
N THR A 529 -25.46 -16.65 2.32
CA THR A 529 -24.90 -17.26 3.53
C THR A 529 -25.78 -18.40 4.03
N GLN A 530 -27.09 -18.23 4.06
CA GLN A 530 -28.02 -19.29 4.46
C GLN A 530 -28.00 -20.50 3.52
N SER A 531 -27.97 -20.28 2.21
CA SER A 531 -27.83 -21.35 1.21
C SER A 531 -26.53 -22.14 1.43
N PHE A 532 -25.44 -21.45 1.74
CA PHE A 532 -24.16 -22.09 2.03
C PHE A 532 -24.23 -22.96 3.32
N GLU A 533 -24.83 -22.45 4.40
CA GLU A 533 -24.93 -23.14 5.69
C GLU A 533 -25.87 -24.36 5.64
N GLN A 534 -26.90 -24.33 4.79
CA GLN A 534 -27.84 -25.44 4.61
C GLN A 534 -27.33 -26.56 3.72
N GLY A 535 -26.05 -26.54 3.33
CA GLY A 535 -25.45 -27.58 2.49
C GLY A 535 -25.96 -27.60 1.06
N GLY A 536 -26.53 -26.49 0.58
CA GLY A 536 -26.79 -26.27 -0.84
C GLY A 536 -25.53 -26.55 -1.67
N PRO A 537 -25.66 -26.85 -3.00
CA PRO A 537 -24.47 -27.05 -3.84
C PRO A 537 -23.51 -25.91 -3.56
N MET A 538 -22.25 -26.24 -3.18
CA MET A 538 -21.31 -25.21 -2.76
C MET A 538 -21.41 -24.04 -3.75
N PRO A 539 -21.85 -22.84 -3.33
CA PRO A 539 -22.07 -21.74 -4.27
C PRO A 539 -20.83 -21.49 -5.12
N GLN A 540 -19.64 -21.82 -4.58
CA GLN A 540 -18.40 -21.81 -5.32
C GLN A 540 -18.33 -22.78 -6.50
N ALA A 541 -18.85 -24.01 -6.38
CA ALA A 541 -18.79 -24.98 -7.49
C ALA A 541 -19.73 -24.57 -8.63
N ALA A 542 -20.96 -24.17 -8.31
CA ALA A 542 -21.94 -23.72 -9.31
C ALA A 542 -21.54 -22.34 -9.91
N GLY A 543 -21.06 -21.41 -9.09
CA GLY A 543 -20.64 -20.08 -9.55
C GLY A 543 -19.38 -20.10 -10.41
N LEU A 544 -18.49 -21.09 -10.23
CA LEU A 544 -17.21 -21.22 -10.94
C LEU A 544 -17.25 -22.21 -12.11
N GLN A 545 -18.40 -22.79 -12.44
CA GLN A 545 -18.53 -23.79 -13.49
C GLN A 545 -17.91 -23.33 -14.83
N ASP A 546 -18.05 -22.04 -15.17
CA ASP A 546 -17.54 -21.43 -16.39
C ASP A 546 -16.23 -20.64 -16.24
N CYS A 547 -15.66 -20.60 -15.03
CA CYS A 547 -14.38 -19.96 -14.73
C CYS A 547 -13.41 -21.01 -14.12
N PRO A 548 -12.76 -21.82 -14.94
CA PRO A 548 -11.85 -22.84 -14.41
C PRO A 548 -10.66 -22.19 -13.69
N PHE A 549 -10.15 -22.89 -12.65
CA PHE A 549 -8.81 -22.62 -12.16
C PHE A 549 -7.78 -23.14 -13.17
N VAL A 550 -6.71 -22.38 -13.36
CA VAL A 550 -5.60 -22.84 -14.18
C VAL A 550 -4.89 -23.99 -13.47
N GLN A 551 -4.66 -25.10 -14.19
CA GLN A 551 -3.91 -26.24 -13.70
C GLN A 551 -2.54 -26.27 -14.37
N LEU A 552 -1.49 -26.12 -13.58
CA LEU A 552 -0.13 -26.24 -14.08
C LEU A 552 0.22 -27.69 -14.38
N PRO A 553 0.94 -27.98 -15.48
CA PRO A 553 1.44 -29.32 -15.77
C PRO A 553 2.29 -29.86 -14.63
N PRO A 554 2.20 -31.16 -14.26
CA PRO A 554 2.97 -31.75 -13.15
C PRO A 554 4.48 -31.55 -13.27
N ALA A 555 5.04 -31.62 -14.49
CA ALA A 555 6.44 -31.37 -14.73
C ALA A 555 6.86 -29.92 -14.41
N LEU A 556 5.99 -28.94 -14.67
CA LEU A 556 6.24 -27.54 -14.35
C LEU A 556 6.13 -27.31 -12.83
N ILE A 557 5.18 -27.96 -12.16
CA ILE A 557 5.07 -27.91 -10.70
C ILE A 557 6.35 -28.38 -10.04
N GLU A 558 6.95 -29.48 -10.54
CA GLU A 558 8.19 -30.02 -10.01
C GLU A 558 9.38 -29.06 -10.22
N GLN A 559 9.48 -28.44 -11.42
CA GLN A 559 10.50 -27.41 -11.68
C GLN A 559 10.39 -26.21 -10.76
N LEU A 560 9.15 -25.76 -10.46
CA LEU A 560 8.90 -24.62 -9.56
C LEU A 560 9.23 -24.90 -8.09
N LYS A 561 9.25 -26.17 -7.66
CA LYS A 561 9.71 -26.58 -6.32
C LYS A 561 11.22 -26.42 -6.16
N HIS A 562 11.97 -26.52 -7.25
CA HIS A 562 13.43 -26.44 -7.28
C HIS A 562 13.85 -25.38 -8.31
N PRO A 563 13.64 -24.09 -8.04
CA PRO A 563 14.10 -23.04 -8.96
C PRO A 563 15.61 -23.13 -9.14
N GLN A 564 16.05 -23.26 -10.39
CA GLN A 564 17.47 -23.39 -10.71
C GLN A 564 18.25 -22.21 -10.11
N THR A 565 19.28 -22.52 -9.35
CA THR A 565 20.23 -21.61 -8.69
C THR A 565 20.94 -20.69 -9.69
#